data_4797f22985820c62b42719ebbe791226
#
_entry.id   4797f22985820c62b42719ebbe791226
#
_cell.length_a   1.000
_cell.length_b   1.000
_cell.length_c   1.000
_cell.angle_alpha   90.00
_cell.angle_beta   90.00
_cell.angle_gamma   90.00
#
_symmetry.space_group_name_H-M   'P 1'
#
loop_
_entity.id
_entity.type
_entity.pdbx_description
1 polymer ?
#
loop_
_entity_poly.entity_id
_entity_poly.type
_entity_poly.pdbx_seq_one_letter_code
_entity_poly.pdbx_strand_id
1 'polypeptide(L)'
;MSNTGRLPKPVLILAGAAAMMSLGMGMRQSLGLFLPPVTHDLALKAADFTFAIAVQNIAWGLFQAPIGAIADKWGLRPAMLAGGVIYILGMLTMLMATGAAGLVVSGALIGMALACTASSIAMTASARAVSPQRRSQVLGLVGACSSLGTLLIAPSLQFMLARWDWHVGVVFFILLAVAMLPAAFMAGAVDRMPRPEEERATMREVLGTAFRSRRYLVMTGAYFVCGLQLIFLTTHLPNYLAICGQDPMLSATALATIGGVNIFGSWFAGWLGGRYPKYILLGILYMLRSLVLTMFFMTPPTPTSTIVFAAAMGMLWLGVIPLVSGFVAELFGTRYMATILGVSFVVHQMGSVAGAWGGGLIFDALGSYDRAWQFGVIVGALAGTAQILFGGPARPTVDTQPVLATG
;
A
#
# COMPACT_ATOMS: atom_id res chain seq x y z
N MET A 1 12.15 -2.75 43.19
CA MET A 1 12.22 -4.12 42.70
C MET A 1 12.50 -4.06 41.21
N SER A 2 13.78 -4.18 40.83
CA SER A 2 14.21 -4.19 39.43
C SER A 2 13.80 -5.51 38.78
N ASN A 3 12.78 -5.48 37.97
CA ASN A 3 12.38 -6.63 37.16
C ASN A 3 13.43 -6.83 36.05
N THR A 4 14.47 -7.64 36.31
CA THR A 4 15.46 -8.10 35.34
C THR A 4 14.83 -9.05 34.33
N GLY A 5 13.73 -8.64 33.71
CA GLY A 5 13.09 -9.37 32.62
C GLY A 5 14.04 -9.44 31.42
N ARG A 6 14.38 -10.63 30.96
CA ARG A 6 15.14 -10.86 29.73
C ARG A 6 14.58 -10.00 28.62
N LEU A 7 15.46 -9.23 27.93
CA LEU A 7 15.06 -8.47 26.75
C LEU A 7 14.34 -9.40 25.74
N PRO A 8 13.27 -8.95 25.11
CA PRO A 8 12.52 -9.79 24.17
C PRO A 8 13.43 -10.19 23.00
N LYS A 9 13.31 -11.46 22.57
CA LYS A 9 14.09 -11.93 21.42
C LYS A 9 13.68 -11.17 20.15
N PRO A 10 14.62 -10.55 19.40
CA PRO A 10 14.30 -9.82 18.17
C PRO A 10 13.45 -10.62 17.18
N VAL A 11 13.74 -11.92 17.05
CA VAL A 11 12.97 -12.84 16.17
C VAL A 11 11.48 -12.83 16.49
N LEU A 12 11.08 -12.77 17.75
CA LEU A 12 9.66 -12.74 18.15
C LEU A 12 8.99 -11.44 17.69
N ILE A 13 9.68 -10.30 17.84
CA ILE A 13 9.19 -9.00 17.40
C ILE A 13 9.03 -8.97 15.88
N LEU A 14 10.03 -9.46 15.16
CA LEU A 14 10.01 -9.51 13.70
C LEU A 14 8.93 -10.45 13.15
N ALA A 15 8.76 -11.62 13.76
CA ALA A 15 7.69 -12.55 13.39
C ALA A 15 6.30 -11.94 13.61
N GLY A 16 6.09 -11.26 14.75
CA GLY A 16 4.84 -10.54 15.01
C GLY A 16 4.59 -9.41 14.01
N ALA A 17 5.62 -8.60 13.70
CA ALA A 17 5.50 -7.51 12.73
C ALA A 17 5.22 -8.04 11.31
N ALA A 18 5.91 -9.11 10.90
CA ALA A 18 5.69 -9.76 9.61
C ALA A 18 4.27 -10.35 9.51
N ALA A 19 3.78 -11.02 10.55
CA ALA A 19 2.42 -11.54 10.61
C ALA A 19 1.37 -10.42 10.54
N MET A 20 1.55 -9.32 11.28
CA MET A 20 0.66 -8.16 11.22
C MET A 20 0.56 -7.59 9.81
N MET A 21 1.70 -7.40 9.14
CA MET A 21 1.73 -6.90 7.77
C MET A 21 1.11 -7.89 6.78
N SER A 22 1.42 -9.17 6.91
CA SER A 22 0.88 -10.21 6.04
C SER A 22 -0.64 -10.28 6.13
N LEU A 23 -1.18 -10.36 7.35
CA LEU A 23 -2.63 -10.43 7.58
C LEU A 23 -3.33 -9.14 7.13
N GLY A 24 -2.86 -7.96 7.58
CA GLY A 24 -3.50 -6.69 7.27
C GLY A 24 -3.49 -6.36 5.78
N MET A 25 -2.35 -6.52 5.11
CA MET A 25 -2.23 -6.21 3.67
C MET A 25 -2.89 -7.29 2.80
N GLY A 26 -2.82 -8.56 3.20
CA GLY A 26 -3.47 -9.65 2.49
C GLY A 26 -5.00 -9.50 2.49
N MET A 27 -5.61 -9.24 3.65
CA MET A 27 -7.06 -8.97 3.74
C MET A 27 -7.43 -7.74 2.91
N ARG A 28 -6.68 -6.63 3.06
CA ARG A 28 -6.95 -5.39 2.32
C ARG A 28 -6.92 -5.58 0.81
N GLN A 29 -5.91 -6.25 0.28
CA GLN A 29 -5.76 -6.44 -1.17
C GLN A 29 -6.79 -7.42 -1.74
N SER A 30 -7.39 -8.26 -0.90
CA SER A 30 -8.42 -9.23 -1.30
C SER A 30 -9.85 -8.69 -1.18
N LEU A 31 -10.06 -7.46 -0.66
CA LEU A 31 -11.41 -6.89 -0.48
C LEU A 31 -12.18 -6.76 -1.80
N GLY A 32 -11.51 -6.55 -2.93
CA GLY A 32 -12.14 -6.49 -4.24
C GLY A 32 -12.89 -7.77 -4.64
N LEU A 33 -12.52 -8.92 -4.08
CA LEU A 33 -13.23 -10.19 -4.31
C LEU A 33 -14.66 -10.18 -3.74
N PHE A 34 -14.96 -9.35 -2.75
CA PHE A 34 -16.30 -9.17 -2.21
C PHE A 34 -17.20 -8.30 -3.10
N LEU A 35 -16.66 -7.52 -4.05
CA LEU A 35 -17.44 -6.59 -4.85
C LEU A 35 -18.61 -7.29 -5.57
N PRO A 36 -18.42 -8.34 -6.39
CA PRO A 36 -19.52 -8.97 -7.08
C PRO A 36 -20.58 -9.59 -6.14
N PRO A 37 -20.21 -10.44 -5.15
CA PRO A 37 -21.23 -11.11 -4.33
C PRO A 37 -21.97 -10.13 -3.39
N VAL A 38 -21.30 -9.13 -2.82
CA VAL A 38 -21.95 -8.16 -1.92
C VAL A 38 -22.89 -7.23 -2.67
N THR A 39 -22.48 -6.73 -3.84
CA THR A 39 -23.35 -5.84 -4.64
C THR A 39 -24.56 -6.57 -5.19
N HIS A 40 -24.41 -7.85 -5.55
CA HIS A 40 -25.54 -8.69 -5.98
C HIS A 40 -26.53 -8.94 -4.82
N ASP A 41 -26.04 -9.35 -3.65
CA ASP A 41 -26.87 -9.74 -2.50
C ASP A 41 -27.61 -8.53 -1.88
N LEU A 42 -26.91 -7.41 -1.70
CA LEU A 42 -27.47 -6.18 -1.13
C LEU A 42 -28.15 -5.26 -2.15
N ALA A 43 -28.26 -5.67 -3.42
CA ALA A 43 -28.81 -4.87 -4.54
C ALA A 43 -28.17 -3.47 -4.63
N LEU A 44 -26.85 -3.38 -4.46
CA LEU A 44 -26.07 -2.16 -4.50
C LEU A 44 -25.38 -1.96 -5.85
N LYS A 45 -25.07 -0.71 -6.17
CA LYS A 45 -24.19 -0.37 -7.30
C LYS A 45 -22.73 -0.62 -6.95
N ALA A 46 -21.89 -0.82 -7.97
CA ALA A 46 -20.47 -0.97 -7.78
C ALA A 46 -19.86 0.25 -7.09
N ALA A 47 -20.35 1.46 -7.40
CA ALA A 47 -19.88 2.69 -6.76
C ALA A 47 -20.17 2.72 -5.25
N ASP A 48 -21.26 2.15 -4.77
CA ASP A 48 -21.59 2.11 -3.33
C ASP A 48 -20.56 1.28 -2.54
N PHE A 49 -20.22 0.10 -3.06
CA PHE A 49 -19.19 -0.75 -2.46
C PHE A 49 -17.80 -0.11 -2.54
N THR A 50 -17.44 0.43 -3.70
CA THR A 50 -16.11 1.01 -3.91
C THR A 50 -15.94 2.34 -3.21
N PHE A 51 -17.03 3.05 -2.89
CA PHE A 51 -17.00 4.20 -1.99
C PHE A 51 -16.59 3.80 -0.57
N ALA A 52 -17.02 2.66 -0.05
CA ALA A 52 -16.55 2.14 1.23
C ALA A 52 -15.03 1.88 1.21
N ILE A 53 -14.49 1.33 0.10
CA ILE A 53 -13.04 1.17 -0.09
C ILE A 53 -12.33 2.54 -0.19
N ALA A 54 -12.94 3.53 -0.84
CA ALA A 54 -12.40 4.88 -0.88
C ALA A 54 -12.32 5.51 0.52
N VAL A 55 -13.38 5.39 1.32
CA VAL A 55 -13.41 5.84 2.73
C VAL A 55 -12.36 5.13 3.56
N GLN A 56 -12.15 3.83 3.35
CA GLN A 56 -11.06 3.08 3.98
C GLN A 56 -9.68 3.71 3.69
N ASN A 57 -9.42 4.05 2.44
CA ASN A 57 -8.14 4.64 2.04
C ASN A 57 -7.97 6.07 2.60
N ILE A 58 -9.04 6.88 2.62
CA ILE A 58 -9.05 8.21 3.26
C ILE A 58 -8.75 8.08 4.76
N ALA A 59 -9.48 7.21 5.46
CA ALA A 59 -9.29 6.99 6.88
C ALA A 59 -7.86 6.53 7.18
N TRP A 60 -7.34 5.59 6.40
CA TRP A 60 -5.95 5.16 6.55
C TRP A 60 -4.96 6.32 6.40
N GLY A 61 -5.10 7.13 5.35
CA GLY A 61 -4.23 8.30 5.14
C GLY A 61 -4.31 9.32 6.26
N LEU A 62 -5.53 9.70 6.68
CA LEU A 62 -5.76 10.72 7.69
C LEU A 62 -5.30 10.27 9.09
N PHE A 63 -5.55 9.02 9.46
CA PHE A 63 -5.17 8.51 10.78
C PHE A 63 -3.71 8.08 10.89
N GLN A 64 -2.97 7.97 9.78
CA GLN A 64 -1.59 7.48 9.77
C GLN A 64 -0.66 8.30 10.68
N ALA A 65 -0.67 9.63 10.56
CA ALA A 65 0.19 10.51 11.34
C ALA A 65 -0.26 10.64 12.81
N PRO A 66 -1.55 10.86 13.14
CA PRO A 66 -2.04 10.88 14.53
C PRO A 66 -1.73 9.58 15.28
N ILE A 67 -1.97 8.43 14.66
CA ILE A 67 -1.71 7.13 15.31
C ILE A 67 -0.21 6.89 15.48
N GLY A 68 0.62 7.32 14.53
CA GLY A 68 2.07 7.33 14.69
C GLY A 68 2.50 8.10 15.94
N ALA A 69 2.00 9.32 16.12
CA ALA A 69 2.28 10.16 17.30
C ALA A 69 1.79 9.51 18.62
N ILE A 70 0.62 8.88 18.60
CA ILE A 70 0.07 8.12 19.72
C ILE A 70 1.00 6.94 20.06
N ALA A 71 1.41 6.19 19.07
CA ALA A 71 2.30 5.04 19.23
C ALA A 71 3.69 5.43 19.74
N ASP A 72 4.22 6.57 19.32
CA ASP A 72 5.49 7.11 19.82
C ASP A 72 5.40 7.52 21.28
N LYS A 73 4.26 8.08 21.70
CA LYS A 73 4.04 8.53 23.09
C LYS A 73 3.73 7.38 24.04
N TRP A 74 2.80 6.50 23.67
CA TRP A 74 2.23 5.48 24.55
C TRP A 74 2.71 4.05 24.28
N GLY A 75 3.48 3.87 23.21
CA GLY A 75 4.04 2.58 22.80
C GLY A 75 3.34 1.98 21.58
N LEU A 76 4.06 1.12 20.87
CA LEU A 76 3.59 0.46 19.65
C LEU A 76 2.59 -0.64 19.96
N ARG A 77 2.74 -1.36 21.08
CA ARG A 77 1.85 -2.46 21.48
C ARG A 77 0.39 -2.02 21.64
N PRO A 78 0.05 -0.98 22.44
CA PRO A 78 -1.32 -0.52 22.57
C PRO A 78 -1.94 -0.13 21.22
N ALA A 79 -1.19 0.57 20.37
CA ALA A 79 -1.66 0.97 19.05
C ALA A 79 -1.97 -0.26 18.16
N MET A 80 -1.06 -1.25 18.10
CA MET A 80 -1.27 -2.47 17.31
C MET A 80 -2.45 -3.30 17.81
N LEU A 81 -2.61 -3.46 19.13
CA LEU A 81 -3.74 -4.19 19.72
C LEU A 81 -5.06 -3.48 19.44
N ALA A 82 -5.10 -2.15 19.62
CA ALA A 82 -6.27 -1.34 19.27
C ALA A 82 -6.62 -1.51 17.79
N GLY A 83 -5.61 -1.50 16.90
CA GLY A 83 -5.80 -1.75 15.49
C GLY A 83 -6.40 -3.11 15.17
N GLY A 84 -5.95 -4.18 15.82
CA GLY A 84 -6.54 -5.51 15.68
C GLY A 84 -8.01 -5.55 16.11
N VAL A 85 -8.33 -4.93 17.26
CA VAL A 85 -9.72 -4.82 17.75
C VAL A 85 -10.59 -4.00 16.79
N ILE A 86 -10.09 -2.85 16.31
CA ILE A 86 -10.83 -2.00 15.36
C ILE A 86 -11.03 -2.74 14.02
N TYR A 87 -10.06 -3.57 13.60
CA TYR A 87 -10.22 -4.39 12.40
C TYR A 87 -11.36 -5.41 12.56
N ILE A 88 -11.41 -6.09 13.71
CA ILE A 88 -12.52 -7.02 14.06
C ILE A 88 -13.85 -6.28 14.02
N LEU A 89 -13.95 -5.10 14.66
CA LEU A 89 -15.18 -4.29 14.66
C LEU A 89 -15.58 -3.87 13.23
N GLY A 90 -14.61 -3.48 12.41
CA GLY A 90 -14.85 -3.18 10.99
C GLY A 90 -15.42 -4.36 10.21
N MET A 91 -14.86 -5.57 10.42
CA MET A 91 -15.39 -6.78 9.79
C MET A 91 -16.76 -7.18 10.34
N LEU A 92 -17.01 -7.05 11.64
CA LEU A 92 -18.34 -7.27 12.21
C LEU A 92 -19.38 -6.29 11.65
N THR A 93 -19.01 -5.03 11.47
CA THR A 93 -19.89 -4.04 10.81
C THR A 93 -20.17 -4.43 9.36
N MET A 94 -19.19 -4.95 8.63
CA MET A 94 -19.41 -5.48 7.28
C MET A 94 -20.34 -6.68 7.29
N LEU A 95 -20.16 -7.60 8.24
CA LEU A 95 -21.00 -8.80 8.38
C LEU A 95 -22.48 -8.47 8.62
N MET A 96 -22.74 -7.38 9.35
CA MET A 96 -24.10 -6.91 9.70
C MET A 96 -24.63 -5.87 8.71
N ALA A 97 -23.90 -5.57 7.64
CA ALA A 97 -24.29 -4.55 6.70
C ALA A 97 -25.52 -4.98 5.89
N THR A 98 -26.56 -4.15 5.91
CA THR A 98 -27.79 -4.31 5.11
C THR A 98 -27.86 -3.32 3.96
N GLY A 99 -26.81 -2.55 3.72
CA GLY A 99 -26.73 -1.54 2.67
C GLY A 99 -25.42 -0.75 2.70
N ALA A 100 -25.31 0.25 1.82
CA ALA A 100 -24.11 1.03 1.61
C ALA A 100 -23.56 1.71 2.89
N ALA A 101 -24.43 2.21 3.76
CA ALA A 101 -24.01 2.90 4.99
C ALA A 101 -23.17 1.98 5.92
N GLY A 102 -23.60 0.72 6.09
CA GLY A 102 -22.86 -0.27 6.88
C GLY A 102 -21.49 -0.57 6.29
N LEU A 103 -21.38 -0.67 4.96
CA LEU A 103 -20.13 -0.86 4.25
C LEU A 103 -19.17 0.34 4.43
N VAL A 104 -19.71 1.57 4.38
CA VAL A 104 -18.94 2.80 4.57
C VAL A 104 -18.36 2.87 5.99
N VAL A 105 -19.17 2.56 7.02
CA VAL A 105 -18.69 2.51 8.42
C VAL A 105 -17.61 1.43 8.59
N SER A 106 -17.84 0.25 8.01
CA SER A 106 -16.83 -0.82 7.96
C SER A 106 -15.52 -0.33 7.32
N GLY A 107 -15.62 0.31 6.16
CA GLY A 107 -14.47 0.88 5.45
C GLY A 107 -13.68 1.88 6.31
N ALA A 108 -14.37 2.80 6.99
CA ALA A 108 -13.74 3.77 7.89
C ALA A 108 -12.98 3.09 9.05
N LEU A 109 -13.62 2.09 9.69
CA LEU A 109 -13.00 1.32 10.77
C LEU A 109 -11.77 0.54 10.28
N ILE A 110 -11.87 -0.14 9.14
CA ILE A 110 -10.74 -0.88 8.56
C ILE A 110 -9.60 0.07 8.20
N GLY A 111 -9.90 1.25 7.64
CA GLY A 111 -8.88 2.26 7.32
C GLY A 111 -8.14 2.74 8.58
N MET A 112 -8.85 3.02 9.65
CA MET A 112 -8.25 3.37 10.95
C MET A 112 -7.44 2.20 11.53
N ALA A 113 -7.93 0.97 11.42
CA ALA A 113 -7.21 -0.23 11.84
C ALA A 113 -5.90 -0.41 11.06
N LEU A 114 -5.91 -0.17 9.75
CA LEU A 114 -4.71 -0.21 8.90
C LEU A 114 -3.68 0.83 9.32
N ALA A 115 -4.10 2.02 9.74
CA ALA A 115 -3.17 3.02 10.27
C ALA A 115 -2.46 2.54 11.56
N CYS A 116 -3.12 1.70 12.35
CA CYS A 116 -2.56 1.09 13.57
C CYS A 116 -1.70 -0.15 13.31
N THR A 117 -1.94 -0.89 12.23
CA THR A 117 -1.41 -2.24 12.04
C THR A 117 -0.52 -2.39 10.80
N ALA A 118 -0.66 -1.48 9.82
CA ALA A 118 0.06 -1.56 8.55
C ALA A 118 1.51 -1.04 8.66
N SER A 119 2.10 -0.82 7.51
CA SER A 119 3.54 -0.71 7.27
C SER A 119 4.32 0.18 8.25
N SER A 120 3.85 1.39 8.61
CA SER A 120 4.69 2.30 9.39
C SER A 120 4.96 1.79 10.81
N ILE A 121 3.94 1.28 11.51
CA ILE A 121 4.09 0.80 12.89
C ILE A 121 4.86 -0.53 12.93
N ALA A 122 4.53 -1.48 12.05
CA ALA A 122 5.25 -2.74 11.94
C ALA A 122 6.71 -2.55 11.53
N MET A 123 6.99 -1.63 10.59
CA MET A 123 8.34 -1.27 10.18
C MET A 123 9.12 -0.59 11.31
N THR A 124 8.48 0.31 12.07
CA THR A 124 9.10 0.95 13.24
C THR A 124 9.47 -0.09 14.30
N ALA A 125 8.56 -1.02 14.61
CA ALA A 125 8.85 -2.12 15.54
C ALA A 125 10.03 -2.95 15.06
N SER A 126 10.07 -3.29 13.78
CA SER A 126 11.15 -4.07 13.18
C SER A 126 12.49 -3.32 13.18
N ALA A 127 12.49 -2.03 12.84
CA ALA A 127 13.69 -1.20 12.82
C ALA A 127 14.30 -1.02 14.21
N ARG A 128 13.47 -0.95 15.27
CA ARG A 128 13.91 -0.85 16.66
C ARG A 128 14.42 -2.17 17.23
N ALA A 129 13.98 -3.30 16.67
CA ALA A 129 14.35 -4.64 17.14
C ALA A 129 15.76 -5.08 16.71
N VAL A 130 16.40 -4.37 15.79
CA VAL A 130 17.69 -4.79 15.18
C VAL A 130 18.70 -3.67 15.12
N SER A 131 20.00 -4.06 15.04
CA SER A 131 21.10 -3.10 14.90
C SER A 131 21.01 -2.30 13.60
N PRO A 132 21.54 -1.07 13.53
CA PRO A 132 21.51 -0.22 12.34
C PRO A 132 22.04 -0.91 11.08
N GLN A 133 23.06 -1.77 11.20
CA GLN A 133 23.69 -2.47 10.09
C GLN A 133 22.76 -3.50 9.42
N ARG A 134 21.85 -4.13 10.17
CA ARG A 134 20.90 -5.13 9.68
C ARG A 134 19.53 -4.56 9.34
N ARG A 135 19.29 -3.28 9.67
CA ARG A 135 17.96 -2.64 9.57
C ARG A 135 17.37 -2.74 8.16
N SER A 136 18.15 -2.36 7.14
CA SER A 136 17.68 -2.37 5.74
C SER A 136 17.25 -3.76 5.27
N GLN A 137 18.04 -4.80 5.57
CA GLN A 137 17.73 -6.19 5.20
C GLN A 137 16.45 -6.68 5.90
N VAL A 138 16.32 -6.38 7.19
CA VAL A 138 15.17 -6.81 7.99
C VAL A 138 13.89 -6.10 7.55
N LEU A 139 13.96 -4.79 7.27
CA LEU A 139 12.81 -4.05 6.74
C LEU A 139 12.37 -4.58 5.38
N GLY A 140 13.33 -4.94 4.51
CA GLY A 140 13.03 -5.59 3.24
C GLY A 140 12.34 -6.94 3.42
N LEU A 141 12.81 -7.77 4.35
CA LEU A 141 12.21 -9.07 4.64
C LEU A 141 10.78 -8.94 5.21
N VAL A 142 10.60 -8.08 6.21
CA VAL A 142 9.27 -7.84 6.82
C VAL A 142 8.31 -7.25 5.78
N GLY A 143 8.80 -6.34 4.92
CA GLY A 143 8.03 -5.79 3.81
C GLY A 143 7.60 -6.87 2.80
N ALA A 144 8.50 -7.78 2.45
CA ALA A 144 8.19 -8.91 1.54
C ALA A 144 7.11 -9.83 2.13
N CYS A 145 7.07 -10.00 3.46
CA CYS A 145 6.02 -10.79 4.12
C CYS A 145 4.61 -10.23 3.91
N SER A 146 4.45 -8.92 3.62
CA SER A 146 3.15 -8.36 3.27
C SER A 146 2.53 -9.01 2.03
N SER A 147 3.37 -9.41 1.09
CA SER A 147 2.95 -10.06 -0.16
C SER A 147 2.55 -11.52 0.04
N LEU A 148 3.10 -12.20 1.06
CA LEU A 148 2.66 -13.55 1.43
C LEU A 148 1.18 -13.57 1.83
N GLY A 149 0.72 -12.52 2.51
CA GLY A 149 -0.70 -12.38 2.84
C GLY A 149 -1.59 -12.41 1.60
N THR A 150 -1.27 -11.60 0.60
CA THR A 150 -2.05 -11.57 -0.65
C THR A 150 -1.98 -12.90 -1.39
N LEU A 151 -0.80 -13.54 -1.43
CA LEU A 151 -0.59 -14.84 -2.06
C LEU A 151 -1.49 -15.93 -1.46
N LEU A 152 -1.69 -15.92 -0.15
CA LEU A 152 -2.43 -16.98 0.56
C LEU A 152 -3.90 -16.62 0.78
N ILE A 153 -4.20 -15.37 1.15
CA ILE A 153 -5.55 -14.97 1.57
C ILE A 153 -6.50 -14.87 0.38
N ALA A 154 -6.06 -14.36 -0.77
CA ALA A 154 -6.96 -14.20 -1.91
C ALA A 154 -7.54 -15.53 -2.43
N PRO A 155 -6.75 -16.58 -2.70
CA PRO A 155 -7.30 -17.88 -3.07
C PRO A 155 -8.17 -18.52 -1.97
N SER A 156 -7.74 -18.38 -0.69
CA SER A 156 -8.50 -18.90 0.44
C SER A 156 -9.87 -18.24 0.57
N LEU A 157 -9.91 -16.89 0.44
CA LEU A 157 -11.17 -16.15 0.43
C LEU A 157 -12.06 -16.60 -0.73
N GLN A 158 -11.52 -16.68 -1.95
CA GLN A 158 -12.31 -17.08 -3.12
C GLN A 158 -12.88 -18.50 -2.95
N PHE A 159 -12.12 -19.42 -2.35
CA PHE A 159 -12.63 -20.74 -2.02
C PHE A 159 -13.83 -20.68 -1.07
N MET A 160 -13.80 -19.77 -0.06
CA MET A 160 -14.93 -19.56 0.85
C MET A 160 -16.15 -18.97 0.12
N LEU A 161 -15.92 -17.95 -0.73
CA LEU A 161 -16.96 -17.30 -1.51
C LEU A 161 -17.64 -18.27 -2.51
N ALA A 162 -16.87 -19.16 -3.13
CA ALA A 162 -17.38 -20.11 -4.11
C ALA A 162 -18.17 -21.28 -3.47
N ARG A 163 -17.87 -21.64 -2.22
CA ARG A 163 -18.46 -22.79 -1.56
C ARG A 163 -19.68 -22.43 -0.70
N TRP A 164 -19.69 -21.21 -0.17
CA TRP A 164 -20.72 -20.69 0.71
C TRP A 164 -21.19 -19.32 0.19
N ASP A 165 -21.18 -18.32 1.06
CA ASP A 165 -21.57 -16.95 0.71
C ASP A 165 -20.50 -15.95 1.18
N TRP A 166 -20.75 -14.65 0.91
CA TRP A 166 -19.81 -13.61 1.30
C TRP A 166 -19.73 -13.40 2.82
N HIS A 167 -20.76 -13.77 3.59
CA HIS A 167 -20.75 -13.70 5.05
C HIS A 167 -19.70 -14.65 5.62
N VAL A 168 -19.58 -15.87 5.08
CA VAL A 168 -18.51 -16.82 5.46
C VAL A 168 -17.14 -16.26 5.14
N GLY A 169 -16.98 -15.58 4.01
CA GLY A 169 -15.75 -14.86 3.67
C GLY A 169 -15.40 -13.77 4.68
N VAL A 170 -16.40 -13.01 5.17
CA VAL A 170 -16.19 -12.01 6.22
C VAL A 170 -15.83 -12.66 7.56
N VAL A 171 -16.49 -13.76 7.93
CA VAL A 171 -16.11 -14.53 9.14
C VAL A 171 -14.68 -15.03 9.05
N PHE A 172 -14.24 -15.52 7.89
CA PHE A 172 -12.84 -15.88 7.66
C PHE A 172 -11.91 -14.69 7.93
N PHE A 173 -12.25 -13.48 7.47
CA PHE A 173 -11.48 -12.26 7.74
C PHE A 173 -11.50 -11.87 9.22
N ILE A 174 -12.61 -12.07 9.94
CA ILE A 174 -12.67 -11.88 11.39
C ILE A 174 -11.67 -12.80 12.09
N LEU A 175 -11.60 -14.07 11.71
CA LEU A 175 -10.63 -15.01 12.28
C LEU A 175 -9.18 -14.60 12.02
N LEU A 176 -8.88 -14.09 10.82
CA LEU A 176 -7.57 -13.53 10.51
C LEU A 176 -7.28 -12.27 11.34
N ALA A 177 -8.27 -11.40 11.54
CA ALA A 177 -8.14 -10.21 12.40
C ALA A 177 -7.92 -10.58 13.87
N VAL A 178 -8.56 -11.64 14.37
CA VAL A 178 -8.29 -12.20 15.71
C VAL A 178 -6.84 -12.69 15.80
N ALA A 179 -6.31 -13.34 14.75
CA ALA A 179 -4.91 -13.76 14.69
C ALA A 179 -3.92 -12.58 14.67
N MET A 180 -4.36 -11.36 14.35
CA MET A 180 -3.52 -10.16 14.49
C MET A 180 -3.24 -9.82 15.97
N LEU A 181 -4.10 -10.16 16.92
CA LEU A 181 -3.91 -9.82 18.33
C LEU A 181 -2.66 -10.47 18.96
N PRO A 182 -2.43 -11.79 18.85
CA PRO A 182 -1.19 -12.38 19.31
C PRO A 182 0.02 -11.84 18.52
N ALA A 183 -0.10 -11.58 17.21
CA ALA A 183 0.96 -11.00 16.41
C ALA A 183 1.31 -9.58 16.90
N ALA A 184 0.32 -8.75 17.22
CA ALA A 184 0.48 -7.42 17.82
C ALA A 184 1.18 -7.48 19.18
N PHE A 185 0.81 -8.46 20.01
CA PHE A 185 1.44 -8.66 21.31
C PHE A 185 2.92 -9.03 21.17
N MET A 186 3.26 -9.88 20.19
CA MET A 186 4.64 -10.26 19.87
C MET A 186 5.45 -9.06 19.34
N ALA A 187 4.93 -8.35 18.33
CA ALA A 187 5.59 -7.18 17.75
C ALA A 187 5.77 -6.05 18.77
N GLY A 188 4.74 -5.80 19.56
CA GLY A 188 4.73 -4.78 20.61
C GLY A 188 5.68 -5.05 21.78
N ALA A 189 6.33 -6.23 21.83
CA ALA A 189 7.39 -6.50 22.80
C ALA A 189 8.57 -5.51 22.65
N VAL A 190 8.70 -4.87 21.49
CA VAL A 190 9.71 -3.82 21.21
C VAL A 190 9.62 -2.63 22.18
N ASP A 191 8.48 -2.36 22.79
CA ASP A 191 8.31 -1.27 23.76
C ASP A 191 9.13 -1.45 25.04
N ARG A 192 9.64 -2.68 25.29
CA ARG A 192 10.56 -2.97 26.39
C ARG A 192 12.03 -2.69 26.02
N MET A 193 12.30 -2.34 24.76
CA MET A 193 13.64 -1.98 24.30
C MET A 193 13.89 -0.47 24.54
N PRO A 194 15.16 -0.07 24.78
CA PRO A 194 15.52 1.35 24.90
C PRO A 194 15.08 2.11 23.65
N ARG A 195 14.49 3.30 23.87
CA ARG A 195 14.17 4.21 22.76
C ARG A 195 15.44 4.93 22.32
N PRO A 196 15.70 5.10 20.99
CA PRO A 196 16.75 5.98 20.52
C PRO A 196 16.52 7.41 21.04
N GLU A 197 17.58 8.10 21.45
CA GLU A 197 17.50 9.54 21.73
C GLU A 197 17.24 10.27 20.40
N GLU A 198 16.09 10.93 20.28
CA GLU A 198 15.72 11.70 19.11
C GLU A 198 16.13 13.16 19.27
N GLU A 199 16.93 13.66 18.32
CA GLU A 199 17.19 15.08 18.18
C GLU A 199 15.91 15.84 17.79
N ARG A 200 15.60 16.87 18.54
CA ARG A 200 14.37 17.71 18.37
C ARG A 200 14.50 18.61 17.14
N ALA A 201 13.79 18.31 16.08
CA ALA A 201 13.54 19.25 15.00
C ALA A 201 12.06 19.57 14.89
N THR A 202 11.72 20.75 14.40
CA THR A 202 10.34 21.15 14.28
C THR A 202 9.73 20.61 12.99
N MET A 203 8.53 20.03 13.07
CA MET A 203 7.74 19.55 11.92
C MET A 203 7.61 20.62 10.82
N ARG A 204 7.50 21.90 11.21
CA ARG A 204 7.32 23.03 10.30
C ARG A 204 8.52 23.24 9.38
N GLU A 205 9.73 23.13 9.91
CA GLU A 205 10.96 23.31 9.12
C GLU A 205 11.12 22.21 8.09
N VAL A 206 10.85 20.99 8.51
CA VAL A 206 10.93 19.80 7.64
C VAL A 206 9.95 19.90 6.46
N LEU A 207 8.71 20.22 6.74
CA LEU A 207 7.68 20.38 5.71
C LEU A 207 7.97 21.55 4.80
N GLY A 208 8.45 22.69 5.34
CA GLY A 208 8.84 23.85 4.55
C GLY A 208 9.92 23.53 3.51
N THR A 209 10.91 22.72 3.89
CA THR A 209 11.97 22.26 2.97
C THR A 209 11.42 21.31 1.91
N ALA A 210 10.57 20.36 2.31
CA ALA A 210 9.99 19.40 1.38
C ALA A 210 9.10 20.09 0.34
N PHE A 211 8.21 20.98 0.75
CA PHE A 211 7.32 21.71 -0.17
C PHE A 211 8.01 22.71 -1.10
N ARG A 212 9.26 23.07 -0.82
CA ARG A 212 10.09 23.88 -1.74
C ARG A 212 10.90 23.05 -2.72
N SER A 213 11.00 21.74 -2.49
CA SER A 213 11.76 20.84 -3.36
C SER A 213 10.94 20.39 -4.56
N ARG A 214 11.24 20.90 -5.76
CA ARG A 214 10.62 20.47 -7.02
C ARG A 214 10.70 18.93 -7.19
N ARG A 215 11.85 18.34 -6.90
CA ARG A 215 12.08 16.90 -7.03
C ARG A 215 11.13 16.09 -6.14
N TYR A 216 10.91 16.54 -4.91
CA TYR A 216 9.98 15.93 -3.97
C TYR A 216 8.52 16.09 -4.43
N LEU A 217 8.14 17.29 -4.90
CA LEU A 217 6.77 17.54 -5.37
C LEU A 217 6.41 16.71 -6.60
N VAL A 218 7.35 16.55 -7.55
CA VAL A 218 7.15 15.69 -8.73
C VAL A 218 7.00 14.24 -8.32
N MET A 219 7.86 13.75 -7.42
CA MET A 219 7.78 12.38 -6.89
C MET A 219 6.45 12.16 -6.14
N THR A 220 6.04 13.10 -5.31
CA THR A 220 4.79 13.03 -4.54
C THR A 220 3.57 13.05 -5.47
N GLY A 221 3.56 13.90 -6.51
CA GLY A 221 2.52 13.90 -7.52
C GLY A 221 2.45 12.60 -8.32
N ALA A 222 3.60 12.05 -8.71
CA ALA A 222 3.66 10.75 -9.37
C ALA A 222 3.20 9.60 -8.45
N TYR A 223 3.38 9.72 -7.14
CA TYR A 223 2.95 8.73 -6.17
C TYR A 223 1.41 8.63 -6.06
N PHE A 224 0.67 9.68 -6.41
CA PHE A 224 -0.78 9.61 -6.63
C PHE A 224 -1.16 8.48 -7.60
N VAL A 225 -0.43 8.37 -8.72
CA VAL A 225 -0.71 7.36 -9.75
C VAL A 225 -0.50 5.95 -9.23
N CYS A 226 0.45 5.75 -8.32
CA CYS A 226 0.63 4.46 -7.66
C CYS A 226 -0.66 4.05 -6.94
N GLY A 227 -1.22 4.94 -6.10
CA GLY A 227 -2.48 4.69 -5.41
C GLY A 227 -3.62 4.39 -6.38
N LEU A 228 -3.78 5.23 -7.40
CA LEU A 228 -4.82 5.11 -8.41
C LEU A 228 -4.79 3.73 -9.11
N GLN A 229 -3.64 3.37 -9.70
CA GLN A 229 -3.53 2.14 -10.47
C GLN A 229 -3.63 0.89 -9.60
N LEU A 230 -2.99 0.88 -8.41
CA LEU A 230 -3.01 -0.29 -7.54
C LEU A 230 -4.41 -0.57 -7.02
N ILE A 231 -5.09 0.47 -6.52
CA ILE A 231 -6.40 0.28 -5.90
C ILE A 231 -7.47 0.06 -6.95
N PHE A 232 -7.38 0.69 -8.13
CA PHE A 232 -8.23 0.35 -9.26
C PHE A 232 -8.16 -1.15 -9.57
N LEU A 233 -6.97 -1.70 -9.72
CA LEU A 233 -6.80 -3.13 -10.04
C LEU A 233 -7.31 -4.04 -8.92
N THR A 234 -6.89 -3.83 -7.68
CA THR A 234 -7.30 -4.72 -6.58
C THR A 234 -8.80 -4.66 -6.31
N THR A 235 -9.45 -3.55 -6.63
CA THR A 235 -10.88 -3.35 -6.40
C THR A 235 -11.73 -3.86 -7.57
N HIS A 236 -11.34 -3.53 -8.80
CA HIS A 236 -12.20 -3.73 -9.97
C HIS A 236 -11.83 -4.92 -10.85
N LEU A 237 -10.59 -5.45 -10.77
CA LEU A 237 -10.18 -6.60 -11.57
C LEU A 237 -11.09 -7.83 -11.38
N PRO A 238 -11.53 -8.18 -10.14
CA PRO A 238 -12.45 -9.29 -9.94
C PRO A 238 -13.79 -9.09 -10.67
N ASN A 239 -14.37 -7.90 -10.57
CA ASN A 239 -15.63 -7.58 -11.25
C ASN A 239 -15.46 -7.53 -12.77
N TYR A 240 -14.35 -6.96 -13.27
CA TYR A 240 -14.04 -6.94 -14.69
C TYR A 240 -13.94 -8.36 -15.28
N LEU A 241 -13.21 -9.26 -14.62
CA LEU A 241 -13.08 -10.64 -15.07
C LEU A 241 -14.42 -11.39 -15.01
N ALA A 242 -15.25 -11.15 -13.98
CA ALA A 242 -16.58 -11.73 -13.86
C ALA A 242 -17.50 -11.30 -15.03
N ILE A 243 -17.50 -10.01 -15.41
CA ILE A 243 -18.28 -9.49 -16.55
C ILE A 243 -17.80 -10.10 -17.86
N CYS A 244 -16.49 -10.37 -17.99
CA CYS A 244 -15.91 -11.06 -19.15
C CYS A 244 -16.16 -12.58 -19.15
N GLY A 245 -16.96 -13.11 -18.21
CA GLY A 245 -17.30 -14.53 -18.13
C GLY A 245 -16.17 -15.43 -17.66
N GLN A 246 -15.15 -14.88 -16.98
CA GLN A 246 -14.03 -15.64 -16.46
C GLN A 246 -14.39 -16.29 -15.11
N ASP A 247 -13.74 -17.41 -14.81
CA ASP A 247 -13.88 -18.08 -13.53
C ASP A 247 -13.50 -17.14 -12.36
N PRO A 248 -14.31 -17.00 -11.31
CA PRO A 248 -14.00 -16.19 -10.15
C PRO A 248 -12.67 -16.57 -9.48
N MET A 249 -12.27 -17.86 -9.52
CA MET A 249 -10.97 -18.31 -9.01
C MET A 249 -9.79 -17.70 -9.77
N LEU A 250 -9.97 -17.34 -11.05
CA LEU A 250 -8.95 -16.64 -11.83
C LEU A 250 -8.61 -15.28 -11.23
N SER A 251 -9.59 -14.55 -10.71
CA SER A 251 -9.38 -13.25 -10.04
C SER A 251 -8.51 -13.40 -8.80
N ALA A 252 -8.80 -14.39 -7.97
CA ALA A 252 -8.02 -14.69 -6.78
C ALA A 252 -6.61 -15.15 -7.12
N THR A 253 -6.47 -16.01 -8.15
CA THR A 253 -5.18 -16.49 -8.65
C THR A 253 -4.34 -15.34 -9.22
N ALA A 254 -4.97 -14.38 -9.92
CA ALA A 254 -4.29 -13.19 -10.42
C ALA A 254 -3.76 -12.32 -9.27
N LEU A 255 -4.58 -12.05 -8.23
CA LEU A 255 -4.13 -11.31 -7.06
C LEU A 255 -3.03 -12.05 -6.29
N ALA A 256 -3.14 -13.37 -6.15
CA ALA A 256 -2.10 -14.19 -5.55
C ALA A 256 -0.78 -14.15 -6.35
N THR A 257 -0.88 -14.21 -7.69
CA THR A 257 0.27 -14.10 -8.60
C THR A 257 0.94 -12.73 -8.46
N ILE A 258 0.16 -11.63 -8.42
CA ILE A 258 0.68 -10.29 -8.14
C ILE A 258 1.46 -10.31 -6.81
N GLY A 259 0.87 -10.83 -5.74
CA GLY A 259 1.51 -10.90 -4.42
C GLY A 259 2.79 -11.72 -4.43
N GLY A 260 2.75 -12.92 -5.01
CA GLY A 260 3.90 -13.84 -5.08
C GLY A 260 5.07 -13.25 -5.86
N VAL A 261 4.82 -12.74 -7.07
CA VAL A 261 5.86 -12.15 -7.92
C VAL A 261 6.37 -10.82 -7.35
N ASN A 262 5.53 -10.08 -6.62
CA ASN A 262 5.94 -8.83 -5.98
C ASN A 262 7.05 -9.01 -4.92
N ILE A 263 7.17 -10.17 -4.31
CA ILE A 263 8.29 -10.46 -3.40
C ILE A 263 9.63 -10.23 -4.12
N PHE A 264 9.75 -10.83 -5.30
CA PHE A 264 10.93 -10.66 -6.14
C PHE A 264 11.02 -9.25 -6.74
N GLY A 265 9.90 -8.71 -7.25
CA GLY A 265 9.85 -7.38 -7.86
C GLY A 265 10.29 -6.26 -6.93
N SER A 266 9.86 -6.28 -5.67
CA SER A 266 10.26 -5.28 -4.68
C SER A 266 11.74 -5.38 -4.31
N TRP A 267 12.27 -6.61 -4.17
CA TRP A 267 13.71 -6.82 -3.95
C TRP A 267 14.52 -6.30 -5.15
N PHE A 268 14.12 -6.64 -6.36
CA PHE A 268 14.80 -6.22 -7.60
C PHE A 268 14.78 -4.69 -7.77
N ALA A 269 13.65 -4.04 -7.50
CA ALA A 269 13.56 -2.58 -7.53
C ALA A 269 14.49 -1.92 -6.49
N GLY A 270 14.58 -2.46 -5.28
CA GLY A 270 15.52 -2.01 -4.26
C GLY A 270 16.99 -2.18 -4.68
N TRP A 271 17.32 -3.30 -5.32
CA TRP A 271 18.64 -3.58 -5.86
C TRP A 271 19.03 -2.61 -6.99
N LEU A 272 18.11 -2.36 -7.94
CA LEU A 272 18.30 -1.35 -8.99
C LEU A 272 18.47 0.06 -8.38
N GLY A 273 17.66 0.42 -7.37
CA GLY A 273 17.72 1.71 -6.68
C GLY A 273 19.06 1.98 -5.98
N GLY A 274 19.84 0.94 -5.68
CA GLY A 274 21.21 1.08 -5.20
C GLY A 274 22.26 1.36 -6.30
N ARG A 275 21.90 1.21 -7.59
CA ARG A 275 22.82 1.30 -8.73
C ARG A 275 22.47 2.43 -9.70
N TYR A 276 21.20 2.77 -9.84
CA TYR A 276 20.71 3.73 -10.81
C TYR A 276 19.94 4.88 -10.14
N PRO A 277 19.83 6.05 -10.79
CA PRO A 277 19.07 7.18 -10.26
C PRO A 277 17.61 6.82 -10.03
N LYS A 278 17.13 6.96 -8.80
CA LYS A 278 15.80 6.53 -8.38
C LYS A 278 14.67 7.24 -9.12
N TYR A 279 14.88 8.52 -9.50
CA TYR A 279 13.88 9.26 -10.26
C TYR A 279 13.64 8.68 -11.66
N ILE A 280 14.68 8.15 -12.31
CA ILE A 280 14.56 7.47 -13.61
C ILE A 280 13.83 6.14 -13.42
N LEU A 281 14.23 5.35 -12.41
CA LEU A 281 13.61 4.05 -12.12
C LEU A 281 12.13 4.19 -11.80
N LEU A 282 11.74 5.21 -11.01
CA LEU A 282 10.34 5.52 -10.71
C LEU A 282 9.55 5.86 -11.98
N GLY A 283 10.13 6.70 -12.85
CA GLY A 283 9.49 7.07 -14.10
C GLY A 283 9.30 5.87 -15.04
N ILE A 284 10.34 5.06 -15.23
CA ILE A 284 10.28 3.82 -16.02
C ILE A 284 9.23 2.86 -15.46
N LEU A 285 9.17 2.70 -14.13
CA LEU A 285 8.21 1.84 -13.48
C LEU A 285 6.76 2.28 -13.76
N TYR A 286 6.44 3.57 -13.69
CA TYR A 286 5.10 4.08 -14.01
C TYR A 286 4.76 3.91 -15.50
N MET A 287 5.73 4.12 -16.41
CA MET A 287 5.53 3.89 -17.83
C MET A 287 5.30 2.41 -18.16
N LEU A 288 6.09 1.51 -17.57
CA LEU A 288 5.92 0.07 -17.73
C LEU A 288 4.58 -0.42 -17.21
N ARG A 289 4.11 0.09 -16.06
CA ARG A 289 2.76 -0.22 -15.55
C ARG A 289 1.68 0.22 -16.54
N SER A 290 1.79 1.44 -17.06
CA SER A 290 0.84 1.95 -18.05
C SER A 290 0.84 1.10 -19.32
N LEU A 291 2.02 0.65 -19.79
CA LEU A 291 2.14 -0.24 -20.91
C LEU A 291 1.47 -1.61 -20.66
N VAL A 292 1.76 -2.23 -19.51
CA VAL A 292 1.18 -3.53 -19.12
C VAL A 292 -0.34 -3.45 -18.99
N LEU A 293 -0.86 -2.36 -18.38
CA LEU A 293 -2.30 -2.08 -18.31
C LEU A 293 -2.91 -1.96 -19.71
N THR A 294 -2.29 -1.19 -20.60
CA THR A 294 -2.75 -1.01 -21.98
C THR A 294 -2.83 -2.36 -22.70
N MET A 295 -1.76 -3.16 -22.65
CA MET A 295 -1.73 -4.47 -23.32
C MET A 295 -2.83 -5.41 -22.83
N PHE A 296 -3.13 -5.39 -21.52
CA PHE A 296 -4.14 -6.27 -20.94
C PHE A 296 -5.57 -5.84 -21.31
N PHE A 297 -5.88 -4.55 -21.16
CA PHE A 297 -7.25 -4.06 -21.37
C PHE A 297 -7.61 -3.81 -22.84
N MET A 298 -6.65 -3.88 -23.78
CA MET A 298 -6.95 -3.78 -25.21
C MET A 298 -7.46 -5.09 -25.85
N THR A 299 -7.37 -6.20 -25.14
CA THR A 299 -7.79 -7.50 -25.64
C THR A 299 -8.71 -8.19 -24.63
N PRO A 300 -9.70 -9.01 -25.10
CA PRO A 300 -10.50 -9.81 -24.19
C PRO A 300 -9.63 -10.67 -23.27
N PRO A 301 -9.88 -10.68 -21.95
CA PRO A 301 -9.05 -11.44 -21.02
C PRO A 301 -9.23 -12.95 -21.22
N THR A 302 -8.13 -13.68 -21.21
CA THR A 302 -8.10 -15.14 -21.13
C THR A 302 -7.43 -15.54 -19.82
N PRO A 303 -7.57 -16.80 -19.35
CA PRO A 303 -6.84 -17.25 -18.18
C PRO A 303 -5.33 -17.02 -18.28
N THR A 304 -4.73 -17.35 -19.43
CA THR A 304 -3.30 -17.17 -19.66
C THR A 304 -2.89 -15.69 -19.68
N SER A 305 -3.61 -14.84 -20.45
CA SER A 305 -3.29 -13.40 -20.51
C SER A 305 -3.44 -12.72 -19.15
N THR A 306 -4.42 -13.15 -18.35
CA THR A 306 -4.63 -12.64 -16.99
C THR A 306 -3.49 -12.99 -16.04
N ILE A 307 -2.98 -14.22 -16.08
CA ILE A 307 -1.84 -14.63 -15.24
C ILE A 307 -0.54 -13.97 -15.70
N VAL A 308 -0.30 -13.84 -17.01
CA VAL A 308 0.88 -13.12 -17.54
C VAL A 308 0.82 -11.65 -17.14
N PHE A 309 -0.34 -11.00 -17.25
CA PHE A 309 -0.58 -9.65 -16.77
C PHE A 309 -0.30 -9.53 -15.27
N ALA A 310 -0.86 -10.44 -14.47
CA ALA A 310 -0.67 -10.46 -13.03
C ALA A 310 0.81 -10.61 -12.63
N ALA A 311 1.55 -11.47 -13.32
CA ALA A 311 2.99 -11.63 -13.10
C ALA A 311 3.77 -10.35 -13.46
N ALA A 312 3.49 -9.74 -14.62
CA ALA A 312 4.12 -8.49 -15.04
C ALA A 312 3.81 -7.35 -14.08
N MET A 313 2.54 -7.21 -13.65
CA MET A 313 2.14 -6.24 -12.64
C MET A 313 2.80 -6.52 -11.29
N GLY A 314 2.90 -7.79 -10.88
CA GLY A 314 3.57 -8.19 -9.65
C GLY A 314 5.02 -7.73 -9.57
N MET A 315 5.77 -7.86 -10.66
CA MET A 315 7.14 -7.33 -10.76
C MET A 315 7.22 -5.82 -10.51
N LEU A 316 6.20 -5.09 -10.92
CA LEU A 316 6.13 -3.63 -10.83
C LEU A 316 5.33 -3.14 -9.60
N TRP A 317 4.72 -4.05 -8.81
CA TRP A 317 3.66 -3.73 -7.84
C TRP A 317 4.10 -2.76 -6.76
N LEU A 318 4.84 -3.22 -5.77
CA LEU A 318 5.32 -2.41 -4.65
C LEU A 318 6.79 -2.00 -4.77
N GLY A 319 7.42 -2.21 -5.94
CA GLY A 319 8.77 -1.74 -6.22
C GLY A 319 8.94 -0.22 -6.10
N VAL A 320 7.82 0.54 -6.11
CA VAL A 320 7.79 1.98 -5.83
C VAL A 320 8.22 2.28 -4.39
N ILE A 321 7.86 1.45 -3.41
CA ILE A 321 8.12 1.74 -1.98
C ILE A 321 9.62 1.91 -1.68
N PRO A 322 10.51 0.96 -1.99
CA PRO A 322 11.93 1.13 -1.74
C PRO A 322 12.54 2.29 -2.55
N LEU A 323 12.03 2.54 -3.76
CA LEU A 323 12.52 3.64 -4.60
C LEU A 323 12.12 5.01 -4.04
N VAL A 324 10.86 5.20 -3.63
CA VAL A 324 10.37 6.45 -3.00
C VAL A 324 11.09 6.68 -1.68
N SER A 325 11.20 5.66 -0.84
CA SER A 325 11.89 5.75 0.44
C SER A 325 13.37 6.12 0.26
N GLY A 326 14.04 5.47 -0.68
CA GLY A 326 15.44 5.78 -1.00
C GLY A 326 15.61 7.18 -1.60
N PHE A 327 14.66 7.64 -2.41
CA PHE A 327 14.69 8.97 -3.02
C PHE A 327 14.48 10.08 -1.98
N VAL A 328 13.56 9.89 -1.04
CA VAL A 328 13.38 10.80 0.10
C VAL A 328 14.62 10.83 0.98
N ALA A 329 15.24 9.69 1.26
CA ALA A 329 16.47 9.61 2.02
C ALA A 329 17.66 10.34 1.34
N GLU A 330 17.72 10.30 0.00
CA GLU A 330 18.72 11.07 -0.79
C GLU A 330 18.48 12.58 -0.73
N LEU A 331 17.22 13.01 -0.71
CA LEU A 331 16.89 14.45 -0.74
C LEU A 331 17.01 15.12 0.63
N PHE A 332 16.61 14.42 1.70
CA PHE A 332 16.39 15.02 3.02
C PHE A 332 17.11 14.29 4.16
N GLY A 333 17.85 13.21 3.85
CA GLY A 333 18.42 12.34 4.87
C GLY A 333 17.37 11.46 5.54
N THR A 334 17.78 10.77 6.61
CA THR A 334 16.92 9.82 7.32
C THR A 334 16.20 10.41 8.53
N ARG A 335 16.64 11.57 9.02
CA ARG A 335 16.16 12.21 10.25
C ARG A 335 14.65 12.49 10.25
N TYR A 336 14.09 12.94 9.12
CA TYR A 336 12.69 13.33 8.97
C TYR A 336 11.93 12.49 7.95
N MET A 337 12.50 11.36 7.59
CA MET A 337 12.03 10.51 6.51
C MET A 337 10.57 10.05 6.71
N ALA A 338 10.21 9.66 7.93
CA ALA A 338 8.86 9.17 8.23
C ALA A 338 7.78 10.24 7.99
N THR A 339 8.04 11.47 8.42
CA THR A 339 7.11 12.59 8.23
C THR A 339 6.96 12.95 6.75
N ILE A 340 8.07 13.05 6.02
CA ILE A 340 8.08 13.41 4.59
C ILE A 340 7.39 12.33 3.77
N LEU A 341 7.66 11.05 4.06
CA LEU A 341 6.96 9.92 3.44
C LEU A 341 5.46 9.92 3.79
N GLY A 342 5.11 10.29 5.03
CA GLY A 342 3.72 10.40 5.46
C GLY A 342 2.91 11.40 4.62
N VAL A 343 3.49 12.56 4.32
CA VAL A 343 2.85 13.56 3.42
C VAL A 343 2.67 13.00 2.01
N SER A 344 3.70 12.37 1.45
CA SER A 344 3.58 11.72 0.14
C SER A 344 2.53 10.61 0.14
N PHE A 345 2.38 9.89 1.25
CA PHE A 345 1.39 8.83 1.40
C PHE A 345 -0.05 9.36 1.39
N VAL A 346 -0.33 10.56 1.93
CA VAL A 346 -1.65 11.20 1.81
C VAL A 346 -2.01 11.37 0.33
N VAL A 347 -1.08 11.86 -0.49
CA VAL A 347 -1.30 12.05 -1.93
C VAL A 347 -1.52 10.70 -2.64
N HIS A 348 -0.77 9.66 -2.24
CA HIS A 348 -1.02 8.29 -2.71
C HIS A 348 -2.43 7.82 -2.37
N GLN A 349 -2.93 8.12 -1.18
CA GLN A 349 -4.29 7.73 -0.76
C GLN A 349 -5.38 8.50 -1.51
N MET A 350 -5.13 9.76 -1.89
CA MET A 350 -6.03 10.48 -2.81
C MET A 350 -6.13 9.77 -4.17
N GLY A 351 -5.01 9.29 -4.69
CA GLY A 351 -4.99 8.42 -5.88
C GLY A 351 -5.77 7.13 -5.66
N SER A 352 -5.62 6.50 -4.51
CA SER A 352 -6.36 5.28 -4.14
C SER A 352 -7.87 5.50 -4.15
N VAL A 353 -8.34 6.65 -3.64
CA VAL A 353 -9.76 7.05 -3.68
C VAL A 353 -10.24 7.19 -5.12
N ALA A 354 -9.47 7.89 -5.95
CA ALA A 354 -9.80 8.08 -7.36
C ALA A 354 -9.85 6.72 -8.11
N GLY A 355 -8.94 5.80 -7.80
CA GLY A 355 -8.92 4.45 -8.39
C GLY A 355 -10.09 3.60 -7.96
N ALA A 356 -10.41 3.56 -6.66
CA ALA A 356 -11.51 2.77 -6.12
C ALA A 356 -12.87 3.34 -6.56
N TRP A 357 -13.22 4.52 -6.04
CA TRP A 357 -14.56 5.09 -6.23
C TRP A 357 -14.79 5.61 -7.66
N GLY A 358 -13.80 6.30 -8.23
CA GLY A 358 -13.88 6.78 -9.60
C GLY A 358 -14.09 5.66 -10.62
N GLY A 359 -13.42 4.51 -10.43
CA GLY A 359 -13.66 3.31 -11.23
C GLY A 359 -15.08 2.78 -11.12
N GLY A 360 -15.66 2.78 -9.90
CA GLY A 360 -17.05 2.37 -9.66
C GLY A 360 -18.05 3.31 -10.30
N LEU A 361 -17.87 4.64 -10.15
CA LEU A 361 -18.74 5.64 -10.78
C LEU A 361 -18.74 5.55 -12.30
N ILE A 362 -17.55 5.36 -12.90
CA ILE A 362 -17.43 5.20 -14.35
C ILE A 362 -18.16 3.93 -14.81
N PHE A 363 -17.99 2.83 -14.08
CA PHE A 363 -18.66 1.58 -14.39
C PHE A 363 -20.19 1.70 -14.30
N ASP A 364 -20.71 2.30 -13.23
CA ASP A 364 -22.17 2.49 -13.06
C ASP A 364 -22.77 3.42 -14.12
N ALA A 365 -22.01 4.40 -14.61
CA ALA A 365 -22.47 5.33 -15.64
C ALA A 365 -22.39 4.77 -17.07
N LEU A 366 -21.37 3.95 -17.37
CA LEU A 366 -21.06 3.54 -18.75
C LEU A 366 -21.20 2.04 -18.99
N GLY A 367 -21.41 1.21 -17.95
CA GLY A 367 -21.47 -0.25 -18.04
C GLY A 367 -20.12 -0.91 -18.39
N SER A 368 -19.03 -0.15 -18.44
CA SER A 368 -17.68 -0.67 -18.75
C SER A 368 -16.60 0.04 -17.95
N TYR A 369 -15.42 -0.61 -17.85
CA TYR A 369 -14.21 -0.03 -17.23
C TYR A 369 -13.30 0.69 -18.23
N ASP A 370 -13.67 0.81 -19.52
CA ASP A 370 -12.78 1.30 -20.59
C ASP A 370 -12.24 2.71 -20.30
N ARG A 371 -13.09 3.62 -19.87
CA ARG A 371 -12.67 4.98 -19.55
C ARG A 371 -11.82 5.06 -18.28
N ALA A 372 -12.09 4.18 -17.31
CA ALA A 372 -11.36 4.15 -16.06
C ALA A 372 -9.90 3.69 -16.27
N TRP A 373 -9.69 2.58 -17.00
CA TRP A 373 -8.32 2.12 -17.27
C TRP A 373 -7.57 3.05 -18.23
N GLN A 374 -8.24 3.64 -19.26
CA GLN A 374 -7.65 4.63 -20.14
C GLN A 374 -7.13 5.83 -19.35
N PHE A 375 -7.93 6.35 -18.43
CA PHE A 375 -7.51 7.43 -17.52
C PHE A 375 -6.28 7.03 -16.70
N GLY A 376 -6.31 5.85 -16.08
CA GLY A 376 -5.18 5.33 -15.30
C GLY A 376 -3.89 5.17 -16.11
N VAL A 377 -4.00 4.74 -17.38
CA VAL A 377 -2.87 4.62 -18.32
C VAL A 377 -2.29 5.99 -18.69
N ILE A 378 -3.16 6.94 -19.07
CA ILE A 378 -2.73 8.28 -19.49
C ILE A 378 -2.03 8.99 -18.34
N VAL A 379 -2.66 9.02 -17.17
CA VAL A 379 -2.08 9.68 -15.99
C VAL A 379 -0.78 9.00 -15.55
N GLY A 380 -0.71 7.66 -15.68
CA GLY A 380 0.51 6.89 -15.41
C GLY A 380 1.67 7.23 -16.36
N ALA A 381 1.40 7.31 -17.65
CA ALA A 381 2.39 7.69 -18.64
C ALA A 381 2.87 9.15 -18.44
N LEU A 382 1.95 10.08 -18.15
CA LEU A 382 2.29 11.47 -17.85
C LEU A 382 3.14 11.60 -16.58
N ALA A 383 2.79 10.86 -15.51
CA ALA A 383 3.55 10.87 -14.27
C ALA A 383 4.94 10.25 -14.46
N GLY A 384 5.05 9.15 -15.21
CA GLY A 384 6.33 8.54 -15.53
C GLY A 384 7.23 9.48 -16.32
N THR A 385 6.69 10.14 -17.33
CA THR A 385 7.40 11.16 -18.13
C THR A 385 7.82 12.35 -17.26
N ALA A 386 6.91 12.90 -16.46
CA ALA A 386 7.20 14.01 -15.56
C ALA A 386 8.31 13.64 -14.55
N GLN A 387 8.28 12.40 -14.04
CA GLN A 387 9.30 11.91 -13.10
C GLN A 387 10.68 11.83 -13.74
N ILE A 388 10.79 11.39 -14.99
CA ILE A 388 12.07 11.33 -15.71
C ILE A 388 12.58 12.73 -16.04
N LEU A 389 11.71 13.62 -16.54
CA LEU A 389 12.11 14.93 -17.01
C LEU A 389 12.39 15.93 -15.86
N PHE A 390 11.62 15.82 -14.77
CA PHE A 390 11.61 16.83 -13.71
C PHE A 390 12.02 16.31 -12.32
N GLY A 391 12.11 14.99 -12.12
CA GLY A 391 12.52 14.39 -10.86
C GLY A 391 14.03 14.42 -10.61
N GLY A 392 14.84 14.69 -11.63
CA GLY A 392 16.29 14.78 -11.54
C GLY A 392 16.82 16.11 -10.97
N PRO A 393 18.15 16.20 -10.73
CA PRO A 393 18.80 17.47 -10.37
C PRO A 393 18.57 18.49 -11.48
N ALA A 394 18.42 19.77 -11.11
CA ALA A 394 18.41 20.83 -12.09
C ALA A 394 19.69 20.74 -12.93
N ARG A 395 19.55 20.82 -14.26
CA ARG A 395 20.74 20.94 -15.12
C ARG A 395 21.54 22.14 -14.61
N PRO A 396 22.86 22.01 -14.38
CA PRO A 396 23.65 23.19 -14.12
C PRO A 396 23.44 24.15 -15.30
N THR A 397 22.97 25.36 -15.02
CA THR A 397 23.05 26.47 -15.97
C THR A 397 24.52 26.59 -16.25
N VAL A 398 24.93 26.30 -17.49
CA VAL A 398 26.27 26.58 -17.95
C VAL A 398 26.35 28.12 -17.96
N ASP A 399 26.81 28.70 -16.85
CA ASP A 399 27.27 30.07 -16.83
C ASP A 399 28.54 30.10 -17.70
N THR A 400 28.32 30.38 -18.96
CA THR A 400 29.37 30.84 -19.87
C THR A 400 29.81 32.22 -19.41
N GLN A 401 30.54 32.30 -18.32
CA GLN A 401 31.42 33.43 -18.10
C GLN A 401 32.60 33.26 -19.05
N PRO A 402 32.81 34.19 -19.99
CA PRO A 402 34.03 34.19 -20.76
C PRO A 402 35.20 34.47 -19.79
N VAL A 403 36.09 33.50 -19.70
CA VAL A 403 37.40 33.76 -19.08
C VAL A 403 38.05 34.85 -19.90
N LEU A 404 37.96 36.10 -19.41
CA LEU A 404 38.80 37.17 -19.89
C LEU A 404 40.23 36.77 -19.54
N ALA A 405 40.95 36.35 -20.57
CA ALA A 405 42.38 36.25 -20.54
C ALA A 405 42.94 37.65 -20.22
N THR A 406 43.44 37.83 -19.02
CA THR A 406 44.35 38.93 -18.70
C THR A 406 45.73 38.43 -18.96
N GLY A 407 46.42 39.10 -19.91
CA GLY A 407 47.78 38.88 -20.33
C GLY A 407 48.84 39.21 -19.26
#